data_b9c9dd97a72febd7268bf6d9acc4faf1
#
_entry.id   b9c9dd97a72febd7268bf6d9acc4faf1
#
_cell.length_a   1.000
_cell.length_b   1.000
_cell.length_c   1.000
_cell.angle_alpha   90.00
_cell.angle_beta   90.00
_cell.angle_gamma   90.00
#
_symmetry.space_group_name_H-M   'P 1'
#
loop_
_entity.id
_entity.type
_entity.pdbx_description
1 polymer ?
#
loop_
_entity_poly.entity_id
_entity_poly.type
_entity_poly.pdbx_seq_one_letter_code
_entity_poly.pdbx_strand_id
1 'polypeptide(L)'
;FEDKNDGADIDVNVAYCPERVLPGQVIRELRENDRVVGGITEACSEKAKAFYANFVDGECCTTNARTAEMTKLTENSFRDVNIAFANELSTICDELQINVWELISMANRHPRVNILQPGCGVGGHCIAVDPWFIVDKSPERARLIKMAREVNDGKPIFVAQKLSEMLF
;
A
#
# COMPACT_ATOMS: atom_id res chain seq x y z
N PHE A 1 -1.20 13.34 -13.57
CA PHE A 1 -0.58 14.04 -14.71
C PHE A 1 -1.65 14.32 -15.74
N GLU A 2 -2.15 15.56 -15.81
CA GLU A 2 -2.89 16.03 -16.96
C GLU A 2 -1.90 16.24 -18.09
N ASP A 3 -2.18 15.68 -19.28
CA ASP A 3 -1.46 15.96 -20.52
C ASP A 3 -1.63 17.44 -20.90
N LYS A 4 -0.83 18.30 -20.32
CA LYS A 4 -0.60 19.64 -20.84
C LYS A 4 0.61 19.59 -21.76
N ASN A 5 0.44 18.91 -22.88
CA ASN A 5 1.40 18.99 -23.97
C ASN A 5 1.03 20.19 -24.83
N ASP A 6 1.38 21.38 -24.36
CA ASP A 6 1.26 22.62 -25.12
C ASP A 6 2.34 22.66 -26.21
N GLY A 7 2.32 21.71 -27.16
CA GLY A 7 2.99 21.83 -28.44
C GLY A 7 4.51 22.09 -28.45
N ALA A 8 5.19 22.02 -27.34
CA ALA A 8 6.64 22.03 -27.28
C ALA A 8 7.14 20.61 -27.54
N ASP A 9 7.98 20.45 -28.56
CA ASP A 9 8.71 19.22 -28.87
C ASP A 9 9.72 18.98 -27.74
N ILE A 10 9.25 18.45 -26.60
CA ILE A 10 10.10 18.16 -25.44
C ILE A 10 10.74 16.81 -25.71
N ASP A 11 12.01 16.81 -26.13
CA ASP A 11 12.83 15.60 -26.32
C ASP A 11 13.25 14.98 -24.95
N VAL A 12 12.27 14.84 -24.04
CA VAL A 12 12.45 14.26 -22.71
C VAL A 12 11.56 13.02 -22.57
N ASN A 13 12.19 11.91 -22.21
CA ASN A 13 11.46 10.68 -21.90
C ASN A 13 11.12 10.63 -20.43
N VAL A 14 9.83 10.51 -20.10
CA VAL A 14 9.33 10.47 -18.72
C VAL A 14 8.64 9.14 -18.47
N ALA A 15 9.02 8.48 -17.36
CA ALA A 15 8.37 7.27 -16.91
C ALA A 15 8.24 7.28 -15.38
N TYR A 16 7.14 6.77 -14.86
CA TYR A 16 6.96 6.48 -13.45
C TYR A 16 7.34 5.02 -13.19
N CYS A 17 8.27 4.83 -12.26
CA CYS A 17 8.79 3.51 -11.89
C CYS A 17 8.74 3.39 -10.37
N PRO A 18 7.64 2.88 -9.80
CA PRO A 18 7.43 2.85 -8.35
C PRO A 18 8.51 2.09 -7.61
N GLU A 19 8.99 2.67 -6.51
CA GLU A 19 9.92 2.00 -5.61
C GLU A 19 9.17 1.06 -4.67
N ARG A 20 9.65 -0.20 -4.56
CA ARG A 20 8.98 -1.30 -3.86
C ARG A 20 9.93 -2.07 -2.94
N VAL A 21 11.07 -1.48 -2.57
CA VAL A 21 12.08 -2.13 -1.72
C VAL A 21 11.81 -1.91 -0.23
N LEU A 22 12.27 -2.85 0.58
CA LEU A 22 12.24 -2.75 2.04
C LEU A 22 13.52 -2.09 2.57
N PRO A 23 13.41 -1.20 3.58
CA PRO A 23 14.57 -0.70 4.30
C PRO A 23 15.43 -1.85 4.84
N GLY A 24 16.75 -1.75 4.64
CA GLY A 24 17.71 -2.77 5.03
C GLY A 24 17.98 -3.86 3.97
N GLN A 25 17.14 -3.98 2.92
CA GLN A 25 17.31 -4.92 1.82
C GLN A 25 17.45 -4.22 0.45
N VAL A 26 17.63 -2.90 0.45
CA VAL A 26 17.49 -2.03 -0.72
C VAL A 26 18.29 -2.53 -1.93
N ILE A 27 19.59 -2.82 -1.77
CA ILE A 27 20.46 -3.21 -2.90
C ILE A 27 20.05 -4.56 -3.49
N ARG A 28 19.70 -5.52 -2.63
CA ARG A 28 19.25 -6.84 -3.08
C ARG A 28 17.92 -6.75 -3.82
N GLU A 29 16.93 -6.13 -3.19
CA GLU A 29 15.58 -6.03 -3.76
C GLU A 29 15.52 -5.11 -4.97
N LEU A 30 16.40 -4.10 -5.05
CA LEU A 30 16.54 -3.28 -6.25
C LEU A 30 16.93 -4.10 -7.48
N ARG A 31 17.71 -5.16 -7.27
CA ARG A 31 18.18 -6.04 -8.35
C ARG A 31 17.24 -7.21 -8.62
N GLU A 32 16.75 -7.85 -7.57
CA GLU A 32 16.02 -9.11 -7.66
C GLU A 32 14.52 -8.95 -7.92
N ASN A 33 13.90 -7.84 -7.42
CA ASN A 33 12.45 -7.66 -7.54
C ASN A 33 12.04 -7.24 -8.94
N ASP A 34 10.90 -7.76 -9.39
CA ASP A 34 10.24 -7.30 -10.60
C ASP A 34 9.91 -5.80 -10.51
N ARG A 35 10.04 -5.10 -11.63
CA ARG A 35 9.80 -3.67 -11.75
C ARG A 35 8.56 -3.38 -12.57
N VAL A 36 7.77 -2.42 -12.11
CA VAL A 36 6.72 -1.80 -12.92
C VAL A 36 7.31 -0.54 -13.56
N VAL A 37 7.20 -0.43 -14.88
CA VAL A 37 7.75 0.68 -15.66
C VAL A 37 6.64 1.31 -16.48
N GLY A 38 6.18 2.50 -16.09
CA GLY A 38 5.08 3.20 -16.76
C GLY A 38 5.52 4.50 -17.41
N GLY A 39 5.69 4.51 -18.72
CA GLY A 39 5.98 5.72 -19.50
C GLY A 39 4.72 6.54 -19.81
N ILE A 40 4.89 7.84 -20.07
CA ILE A 40 3.83 8.68 -20.64
C ILE A 40 3.56 8.30 -22.11
N THR A 41 4.55 7.71 -22.79
CA THR A 41 4.42 7.07 -24.09
C THR A 41 5.09 5.69 -24.05
N GLU A 42 4.78 4.85 -25.05
CA GLU A 42 5.43 3.54 -25.18
C GLU A 42 6.96 3.67 -25.30
N ALA A 43 7.44 4.63 -26.09
CA ALA A 43 8.87 4.91 -26.22
C ALA A 43 9.53 5.27 -24.88
N CYS A 44 8.83 6.01 -24.00
CA CYS A 44 9.29 6.30 -22.64
C CYS A 44 9.41 5.05 -21.80
N SER A 45 8.42 4.14 -21.88
CA SER A 45 8.46 2.85 -21.16
C SER A 45 9.66 2.01 -21.62
N GLU A 46 9.87 1.88 -22.93
CA GLU A 46 10.97 1.08 -23.48
C GLU A 46 12.34 1.64 -23.11
N LYS A 47 12.51 2.97 -23.15
CA LYS A 47 13.77 3.59 -22.72
C LYS A 47 14.04 3.38 -21.21
N ALA A 48 13.01 3.51 -20.37
CA ALA A 48 13.15 3.26 -18.94
C ALA A 48 13.44 1.78 -18.66
N LYS A 49 12.76 0.85 -19.35
CA LYS A 49 13.02 -0.59 -19.27
C LYS A 49 14.46 -0.90 -19.65
N ALA A 50 14.96 -0.34 -20.76
CA ALA A 50 16.34 -0.53 -21.20
C ALA A 50 17.38 -0.02 -20.16
N PHE A 51 17.06 1.07 -19.46
CA PHE A 51 17.89 1.55 -18.35
C PHE A 51 17.94 0.54 -17.19
N TYR A 52 16.79 0.04 -16.73
CA TYR A 52 16.74 -0.93 -15.63
C TYR A 52 17.39 -2.27 -15.99
N ALA A 53 17.30 -2.71 -17.23
CA ALA A 53 17.92 -3.96 -17.70
C ALA A 53 19.45 -4.03 -17.49
N ASN A 54 20.12 -2.91 -17.21
CA ASN A 54 21.55 -2.91 -16.91
C ASN A 54 21.90 -3.43 -15.52
N PHE A 55 20.94 -3.46 -14.58
CA PHE A 55 21.23 -3.83 -13.18
C PHE A 55 20.07 -4.55 -12.45
N VAL A 56 18.93 -4.72 -13.07
CA VAL A 56 17.78 -5.46 -12.51
C VAL A 56 17.75 -6.85 -13.12
N ASP A 57 17.77 -7.85 -12.26
CA ASP A 57 17.71 -9.26 -12.63
C ASP A 57 16.24 -9.75 -12.72
N GLY A 58 15.30 -9.04 -12.04
CA GLY A 58 13.88 -9.29 -12.10
C GLY A 58 13.23 -8.83 -13.42
N GLU A 59 11.96 -9.16 -13.61
CA GLU A 59 11.20 -8.76 -14.80
C GLU A 59 10.83 -7.27 -14.75
N CYS A 60 11.03 -6.56 -15.88
CA CYS A 60 10.55 -5.20 -16.07
C CYS A 60 9.21 -5.22 -16.82
N CYS A 61 8.11 -5.16 -16.07
CA CYS A 61 6.75 -5.13 -16.58
C CYS A 61 6.39 -3.73 -17.08
N THR A 62 6.25 -3.56 -18.39
CA THR A 62 5.90 -2.27 -18.98
C THR A 62 4.40 -2.00 -18.95
N THR A 63 4.03 -0.74 -18.68
CA THR A 63 2.65 -0.24 -18.70
C THR A 63 2.64 1.27 -18.97
N ASN A 64 1.50 1.95 -18.82
CA ASN A 64 1.42 3.40 -18.83
C ASN A 64 1.67 4.01 -17.44
N ALA A 65 2.02 5.31 -17.39
CA ALA A 65 2.36 6.00 -16.16
C ALA A 65 1.24 5.95 -15.10
N ARG A 66 -0.03 6.11 -15.51
CA ARG A 66 -1.19 6.07 -14.60
C ARG A 66 -1.35 4.70 -13.93
N THR A 67 -1.21 3.63 -14.70
CA THR A 67 -1.30 2.26 -14.17
C THR A 67 -0.14 1.97 -13.22
N ALA A 68 1.08 2.39 -13.56
CA ALA A 68 2.25 2.22 -12.70
C ALA A 68 2.10 2.97 -11.36
N GLU A 69 1.61 4.21 -11.39
CA GLU A 69 1.31 4.99 -10.20
C GLU A 69 0.23 4.33 -9.34
N MET A 70 -0.89 3.94 -9.96
CA MET A 70 -1.99 3.27 -9.26
C MET A 70 -1.56 1.92 -8.66
N THR A 71 -0.63 1.19 -9.30
CA THR A 71 -0.09 -0.06 -8.76
C THR A 71 0.53 0.16 -7.39
N LYS A 72 1.37 1.19 -7.23
CA LYS A 72 2.00 1.51 -5.94
C LYS A 72 0.96 1.87 -4.87
N LEU A 73 0.02 2.74 -5.20
CA LEU A 73 -1.05 3.15 -4.30
C LEU A 73 -1.94 1.96 -3.89
N THR A 74 -2.21 1.06 -4.83
CA THR A 74 -3.00 -0.16 -4.59
C THR A 74 -2.29 -1.12 -3.63
N GLU A 75 -0.99 -1.35 -3.78
CA GLU A 75 -0.22 -2.22 -2.90
C GLU A 75 -0.28 -1.73 -1.44
N ASN A 76 -0.10 -0.44 -1.22
CA ASN A 76 -0.15 0.14 0.12
C ASN A 76 -1.58 0.17 0.68
N SER A 77 -2.59 0.45 -0.16
CA SER A 77 -4.00 0.40 0.24
C SER A 77 -4.45 -1.02 0.59
N PHE A 78 -4.00 -2.03 -0.16
CA PHE A 78 -4.26 -3.44 0.15
C PHE A 78 -3.72 -3.81 1.54
N ARG A 79 -2.48 -3.41 1.84
CA ARG A 79 -1.88 -3.65 3.17
C ARG A 79 -2.66 -2.94 4.27
N ASP A 80 -3.03 -1.68 4.05
CA ASP A 80 -3.80 -0.88 4.99
C ASP A 80 -5.16 -1.49 5.32
N VAL A 81 -5.92 -1.94 4.29
CA VAL A 81 -7.20 -2.63 4.46
C VAL A 81 -7.06 -3.92 5.29
N ASN A 82 -6.01 -4.71 5.02
CA ASN A 82 -5.78 -5.95 5.78
C ASN A 82 -5.38 -5.67 7.24
N ILE A 83 -4.64 -4.60 7.51
CA ILE A 83 -4.32 -4.16 8.87
C ILE A 83 -5.59 -3.65 9.56
N ALA A 84 -6.41 -2.86 8.87
CA ALA A 84 -7.67 -2.36 9.41
C ALA A 84 -8.61 -3.49 9.80
N PHE A 85 -8.72 -4.54 8.99
CA PHE A 85 -9.52 -5.71 9.31
C PHE A 85 -9.05 -6.38 10.62
N ALA A 86 -7.75 -6.59 10.80
CA ALA A 86 -7.20 -7.15 12.03
C ALA A 86 -7.44 -6.23 13.24
N ASN A 87 -7.28 -4.92 13.07
CA ASN A 87 -7.51 -3.92 14.10
C ASN A 87 -8.98 -3.86 14.53
N GLU A 88 -9.91 -3.88 13.56
CA GLU A 88 -11.35 -3.91 13.83
C GLU A 88 -11.74 -5.20 14.57
N LEU A 89 -11.28 -6.37 14.12
CA LEU A 89 -11.49 -7.63 14.84
C LEU A 89 -11.05 -7.54 16.29
N SER A 90 -9.94 -6.87 16.58
CA SER A 90 -9.46 -6.76 17.96
C SER A 90 -10.36 -5.90 18.86
N THR A 91 -11.04 -4.89 18.32
CA THR A 91 -12.01 -4.09 19.06
C THR A 91 -13.31 -4.87 19.31
N ILE A 92 -13.78 -5.60 18.29
CA ILE A 92 -14.95 -6.48 18.41
C ILE A 92 -14.67 -7.61 19.43
N CYS A 93 -13.51 -8.23 19.37
CA CYS A 93 -13.13 -9.29 20.32
C CYS A 93 -13.04 -8.79 21.76
N ASP A 94 -12.56 -7.57 21.97
CA ASP A 94 -12.53 -6.93 23.29
C ASP A 94 -13.96 -6.77 23.86
N GLU A 95 -14.89 -6.27 23.06
CA GLU A 95 -16.29 -6.13 23.47
C GLU A 95 -16.92 -7.48 23.78
N LEU A 96 -16.66 -8.50 22.98
CA LEU A 96 -17.21 -9.84 23.12
C LEU A 96 -16.43 -10.74 24.12
N GLN A 97 -15.38 -10.23 24.76
CA GLN A 97 -14.51 -10.97 25.68
C GLN A 97 -13.88 -12.21 25.02
N ILE A 98 -13.50 -12.08 23.74
CA ILE A 98 -12.83 -13.13 22.96
C ILE A 98 -11.33 -12.79 22.86
N ASN A 99 -10.48 -13.82 22.97
CA ASN A 99 -9.05 -13.65 22.70
C ASN A 99 -8.80 -13.53 21.19
N VAL A 100 -8.53 -12.31 20.71
CA VAL A 100 -8.29 -12.03 19.28
C VAL A 100 -7.11 -12.82 18.71
N TRP A 101 -6.07 -13.04 19.49
CA TRP A 101 -4.87 -13.78 19.04
C TRP A 101 -5.19 -15.25 18.78
N GLU A 102 -5.98 -15.86 19.66
CA GLU A 102 -6.46 -17.22 19.47
C GLU A 102 -7.41 -17.32 18.28
N LEU A 103 -8.38 -16.39 18.16
CA LEU A 103 -9.30 -16.32 17.04
C LEU A 103 -8.56 -16.24 15.72
N ILE A 104 -7.59 -15.33 15.57
CA ILE A 104 -6.80 -15.16 14.33
C ILE A 104 -5.99 -16.44 14.06
N SER A 105 -5.37 -17.02 15.08
CA SER A 105 -4.61 -18.28 14.92
C SER A 105 -5.50 -19.41 14.39
N MET A 106 -6.72 -19.55 14.89
CA MET A 106 -7.67 -20.55 14.41
C MET A 106 -8.19 -20.25 13.01
N ALA A 107 -8.57 -18.99 12.72
CA ALA A 107 -9.05 -18.58 11.42
C ALA A 107 -8.00 -18.79 10.32
N ASN A 108 -6.73 -18.51 10.60
CA ASN A 108 -5.62 -18.68 9.67
C ASN A 108 -5.27 -20.15 9.38
N ARG A 109 -5.87 -21.11 10.06
CA ARG A 109 -5.78 -22.53 9.67
C ARG A 109 -6.55 -22.85 8.39
N HIS A 110 -7.47 -21.99 8.01
CA HIS A 110 -8.20 -22.12 6.74
C HIS A 110 -7.28 -21.73 5.57
N PRO A 111 -7.13 -22.57 4.53
CA PRO A 111 -6.09 -22.43 3.50
C PRO A 111 -6.21 -21.15 2.64
N ARG A 112 -7.33 -20.46 2.68
CA ARG A 112 -7.58 -19.21 1.93
C ARG A 112 -7.67 -17.97 2.82
N VAL A 113 -7.27 -18.09 4.09
CA VAL A 113 -7.35 -16.99 5.08
C VAL A 113 -5.96 -16.69 5.62
N ASN A 114 -5.57 -15.42 5.61
CA ASN A 114 -4.31 -14.94 6.16
C ASN A 114 -4.52 -13.57 6.81
N ILE A 115 -5.14 -13.57 7.99
CA ILE A 115 -5.41 -12.36 8.78
C ILE A 115 -4.11 -11.92 9.44
N LEU A 116 -3.80 -10.62 9.34
CA LEU A 116 -2.64 -10.02 9.99
C LEU A 116 -2.85 -9.91 11.51
N GLN A 117 -1.79 -9.60 12.23
CA GLN A 117 -1.87 -9.34 13.66
C GLN A 117 -2.35 -7.90 13.91
N PRO A 118 -3.29 -7.68 14.86
CA PRO A 118 -3.71 -6.34 15.25
C PRO A 118 -2.58 -5.59 15.97
N GLY A 119 -2.58 -4.27 15.83
CA GLY A 119 -1.59 -3.39 16.46
C GLY A 119 -2.22 -2.12 17.03
N CYS A 120 -1.37 -1.16 17.39
CA CYS A 120 -1.79 0.13 17.96
C CYS A 120 -2.23 1.15 16.90
N GLY A 121 -2.26 0.77 15.64
CA GLY A 121 -2.55 1.66 14.51
C GLY A 121 -1.49 1.51 13.42
N VAL A 122 -1.55 2.40 12.42
CA VAL A 122 -0.61 2.40 11.27
C VAL A 122 0.11 3.73 11.20
N GLY A 123 1.41 3.69 11.41
CA GLY A 123 2.29 4.85 11.25
C GLY A 123 3.10 4.81 9.95
N GLY A 124 4.03 5.77 9.83
CA GLY A 124 4.96 5.88 8.71
C GLY A 124 4.44 6.74 7.56
N HIS A 125 5.22 6.76 6.46
CA HIS A 125 5.03 7.71 5.36
C HIS A 125 4.20 7.14 4.20
N CYS A 126 4.09 5.82 4.08
CA CYS A 126 3.49 5.17 2.92
C CYS A 126 2.09 4.63 3.23
N ILE A 127 1.97 3.61 4.08
CA ILE A 127 0.68 2.94 4.32
C ILE A 127 -0.33 3.90 4.96
N ALA A 128 0.11 4.83 5.82
CA ALA A 128 -0.77 5.80 6.45
C ALA A 128 -1.21 6.94 5.51
N VAL A 129 -0.54 7.16 4.38
CA VAL A 129 -0.72 8.32 3.50
C VAL A 129 -1.24 7.94 2.13
N ASP A 130 -0.63 6.96 1.47
CA ASP A 130 -0.93 6.61 0.07
C ASP A 130 -2.40 6.29 -0.21
N PRO A 131 -3.16 5.62 0.69
CA PRO A 131 -4.58 5.37 0.47
C PRO A 131 -5.40 6.65 0.32
N TRP A 132 -5.00 7.74 0.96
CA TRP A 132 -5.70 9.01 0.87
C TRP A 132 -5.63 9.64 -0.51
N PHE A 133 -4.56 9.37 -1.32
CA PHE A 133 -4.52 9.81 -2.72
C PHE A 133 -5.61 9.15 -3.57
N ILE A 134 -5.92 7.87 -3.31
CA ILE A 134 -7.03 7.18 -3.99
C ILE A 134 -8.37 7.76 -3.54
N VAL A 135 -8.53 8.02 -2.23
CA VAL A 135 -9.76 8.60 -1.66
C VAL A 135 -9.99 10.01 -2.23
N ASP A 136 -8.97 10.85 -2.28
CA ASP A 136 -9.07 12.20 -2.82
C ASP A 136 -9.48 12.19 -4.32
N LYS A 137 -8.86 11.31 -5.10
CA LYS A 137 -9.15 11.22 -6.54
C LYS A 137 -10.52 10.60 -6.84
N SER A 138 -11.05 9.74 -5.97
CA SER A 138 -12.29 9.00 -6.20
C SER A 138 -13.13 8.85 -4.92
N PRO A 139 -13.56 9.95 -4.28
CA PRO A 139 -14.14 9.93 -2.95
C PRO A 139 -15.43 9.11 -2.85
N GLU A 140 -16.27 9.14 -3.89
CA GLU A 140 -17.55 8.41 -3.93
C GLU A 140 -17.37 6.89 -4.08
N ARG A 141 -16.23 6.44 -4.60
CA ARG A 141 -15.98 5.03 -4.91
C ARG A 141 -14.99 4.36 -3.96
N ALA A 142 -14.05 5.11 -3.39
CA ALA A 142 -13.00 4.60 -2.51
C ALA A 142 -13.50 4.38 -1.06
N ARG A 143 -14.72 3.82 -0.90
CA ARG A 143 -15.41 3.68 0.39
C ARG A 143 -14.68 2.74 1.35
N LEU A 144 -14.27 1.57 0.88
CA LEU A 144 -13.54 0.59 1.68
C LEU A 144 -12.17 1.12 2.12
N ILE A 145 -11.43 1.73 1.19
CA ILE A 145 -10.10 2.30 1.45
C ILE A 145 -10.18 3.41 2.49
N LYS A 146 -11.17 4.30 2.35
CA LYS A 146 -11.42 5.37 3.32
C LYS A 146 -11.75 4.80 4.70
N MET A 147 -12.67 3.85 4.79
CA MET A 147 -13.05 3.23 6.06
C MET A 147 -11.88 2.52 6.73
N ALA A 148 -11.03 1.84 5.98
CA ALA A 148 -9.84 1.21 6.51
C ALA A 148 -8.88 2.23 7.16
N ARG A 149 -8.70 3.40 6.52
CA ARG A 149 -7.93 4.50 7.13
C ARG A 149 -8.57 5.01 8.42
N GLU A 150 -9.87 5.20 8.43
CA GLU A 150 -10.61 5.67 9.63
C GLU A 150 -10.48 4.65 10.78
N VAL A 151 -10.57 3.36 10.52
CA VAL A 151 -10.34 2.29 11.51
C VAL A 151 -8.91 2.34 12.05
N ASN A 152 -7.91 2.40 11.17
CA ASN A 152 -6.51 2.43 11.58
C ASN A 152 -6.14 3.71 12.33
N ASP A 153 -6.68 4.86 11.95
CA ASP A 153 -6.44 6.15 12.62
C ASP A 153 -7.15 6.24 13.97
N GLY A 154 -8.27 5.56 14.14
CA GLY A 154 -8.99 5.45 15.41
C GLY A 154 -8.35 4.47 16.42
N LYS A 155 -7.56 3.51 15.95
CA LYS A 155 -7.01 2.45 16.79
C LYS A 155 -6.11 2.94 17.95
N PRO A 156 -5.23 3.94 17.80
CA PRO A 156 -4.45 4.47 18.91
C PRO A 156 -5.32 5.03 20.05
N ILE A 157 -6.45 5.65 19.72
CA ILE A 157 -7.38 6.19 20.70
C ILE A 157 -8.00 5.07 21.52
N PHE A 158 -8.46 4.00 20.88
CA PHE A 158 -8.97 2.80 21.54
C PHE A 158 -7.92 2.20 22.50
N VAL A 159 -6.67 2.05 22.05
CA VAL A 159 -5.59 1.50 22.90
C VAL A 159 -5.31 2.39 24.11
N ALA A 160 -5.29 3.72 23.92
CA ALA A 160 -5.08 4.67 25.02
C ALA A 160 -6.23 4.61 26.06
N GLN A 161 -7.48 4.47 25.60
CA GLN A 161 -8.64 4.29 26.48
C GLN A 161 -8.52 3.01 27.31
N LYS A 162 -8.18 1.87 26.68
CA LYS A 162 -7.97 0.60 27.38
C LYS A 162 -6.86 0.66 28.42
N LEU A 163 -5.75 1.29 28.09
CA LEU A 163 -4.68 1.51 29.06
C LEU A 163 -5.15 2.35 30.26
N SER A 164 -5.93 3.39 30.02
CA SER A 164 -6.49 4.20 31.09
C SER A 164 -7.43 3.39 31.99
N GLU A 165 -8.34 2.57 31.41
CA GLU A 165 -9.24 1.70 32.17
C GLU A 165 -8.51 0.66 33.04
N MET A 166 -7.30 0.25 32.65
CA MET A 166 -6.49 -0.73 33.39
C MET A 166 -5.67 -0.09 34.53
N LEU A 167 -5.44 1.23 34.47
CA LEU A 167 -4.59 1.93 35.43
C LEU A 167 -5.39 2.63 36.54
N PHE A 168 -6.68 2.84 36.35
CA PHE A 168 -7.59 3.49 37.29
C PHE A 168 -8.83 2.65 37.58
#